data_9ad0594fbf675b402ec49e6eaf73dd7b
#
_entry.id   9ad0594fbf675b402ec49e6eaf73dd7b
#
_cell.length_a   1.000
_cell.length_b   1.000
_cell.length_c   1.000
_cell.angle_alpha   90.00
_cell.angle_beta   90.00
_cell.angle_gamma   90.00
#
_symmetry.space_group_name_H-M   'P 1'
#
loop_
_entity.id
_entity.type
_entity.pdbx_description
1 polymer ?
#
loop_
_entity_poly.entity_id
_entity_poly.type
_entity_poly.pdbx_seq_one_letter_code
_entity_poly.pdbx_strand_id
1 'polypeptide(L)'
;MNIRQIEAFHAFMETGSVTHAGERLGISQPAVSKLLKGFGESCGFKLFMRSNGRLVPTLEARLVAAEVEKLIAGTERIERVAAAVRNREWGQVTIAALPALASRYLPRALSPFLAEQRDLRLTLQSRASPRIAELVIAQQVDIGLSILPFDHPDVTAEAVVRFDLMCFLPARHPLAGKATVGVEDLRNESFISLERDDCSLMTIDRAFQMRGVQKRNQIEVPMSETACSFVANGIGVSILPPFVGMDYPSDQLTRRPLLPKTSMDIWLLTSSRRPLSLAAQQLVEFIRAALVQFQNS
;
A
#
# COMPACT_ATOMS: atom_id res chain seq x y z
N MET A 1 7.13 30.31 13.82
CA MET A 1 6.60 29.22 12.99
C MET A 1 5.12 29.46 12.74
N ASN A 2 4.64 29.34 11.47
CA ASN A 2 3.22 29.47 11.12
C ASN A 2 2.85 28.47 10.02
N ILE A 3 1.54 28.27 9.78
CA ILE A 3 1.03 27.25 8.87
C ILE A 3 1.52 27.45 7.44
N ARG A 4 1.59 28.69 6.95
CA ARG A 4 2.10 29.03 5.60
C ARG A 4 3.55 28.61 5.39
N GLN A 5 4.38 28.73 6.44
CA GLN A 5 5.78 28.27 6.40
C GLN A 5 5.86 26.74 6.31
N ILE A 6 4.96 26.05 7.02
CA ILE A 6 4.89 24.59 7.04
C ILE A 6 4.40 24.08 5.67
N GLU A 7 3.36 24.70 5.10
CA GLU A 7 2.86 24.38 3.75
C GLU A 7 3.94 24.58 2.68
N ALA A 8 4.68 25.67 2.72
CA ALA A 8 5.77 25.94 1.79
C ALA A 8 6.91 24.90 1.91
N PHE A 9 7.24 24.52 3.13
CA PHE A 9 8.23 23.46 3.40
C PHE A 9 7.76 22.12 2.85
N HIS A 10 6.52 21.72 3.13
CA HIS A 10 5.93 20.49 2.62
C HIS A 10 5.93 20.43 1.09
N ALA A 11 5.41 21.49 0.44
CA ALA A 11 5.37 21.58 -1.01
C ALA A 11 6.78 21.48 -1.64
N PHE A 12 7.79 22.08 -1.00
CA PHE A 12 9.17 21.96 -1.46
C PHE A 12 9.73 20.54 -1.27
N MET A 13 9.47 19.89 -0.14
CA MET A 13 9.95 18.52 0.11
C MET A 13 9.37 17.51 -0.89
N GLU A 14 8.15 17.72 -1.36
CA GLU A 14 7.51 16.87 -2.37
C GLU A 14 8.00 17.16 -3.80
N THR A 15 8.20 18.43 -4.15
CA THR A 15 8.51 18.82 -5.53
C THR A 15 10.01 18.93 -5.83
N GLY A 16 10.84 19.07 -4.78
CA GLY A 16 12.27 19.33 -4.90
C GLY A 16 12.63 20.67 -5.58
N SER A 17 11.65 21.55 -5.83
CA SER A 17 11.81 22.80 -6.58
C SER A 17 11.01 23.93 -5.96
N VAL A 18 11.68 25.08 -5.72
CA VAL A 18 11.01 26.28 -5.19
C VAL A 18 9.97 26.84 -6.18
N THR A 19 10.22 26.70 -7.48
CA THR A 19 9.30 27.13 -8.53
C THR A 19 8.05 26.27 -8.55
N HIS A 20 8.19 24.94 -8.60
CA HIS A 20 7.05 24.02 -8.57
C HIS A 20 6.26 24.10 -7.26
N ALA A 21 6.95 24.30 -6.13
CA ALA A 21 6.27 24.56 -4.85
C ALA A 21 5.43 25.84 -4.90
N GLY A 22 5.93 26.88 -5.58
CA GLY A 22 5.18 28.13 -5.81
C GLY A 22 3.93 27.94 -6.67
N GLU A 23 4.06 27.22 -7.77
CA GLU A 23 2.95 26.86 -8.66
C GLU A 23 1.86 26.09 -7.88
N ARG A 24 2.26 25.10 -7.09
CA ARG A 24 1.34 24.29 -6.28
C ARG A 24 0.60 25.11 -5.22
N LEU A 25 1.26 26.08 -4.61
CA LEU A 25 0.69 26.95 -3.57
C LEU A 25 0.01 28.21 -4.11
N GLY A 26 0.07 28.46 -5.42
CA GLY A 26 -0.46 29.66 -6.04
C GLY A 26 0.25 30.94 -5.60
N ILE A 27 1.56 30.88 -5.30
CA ILE A 27 2.38 32.02 -4.87
C ILE A 27 3.70 32.10 -5.65
N SER A 28 4.33 33.28 -5.63
CA SER A 28 5.58 33.47 -6.36
C SER A 28 6.78 32.74 -5.74
N GLN A 29 7.74 32.34 -6.57
CA GLN A 29 8.99 31.71 -6.14
C GLN A 29 9.74 32.51 -5.06
N PRO A 30 9.85 33.88 -5.10
CA PRO A 30 10.41 34.65 -4.00
C PRO A 30 9.64 34.52 -2.68
N ALA A 31 8.30 34.41 -2.76
CA ALA A 31 7.47 34.22 -1.58
C ALA A 31 7.73 32.84 -0.93
N VAL A 32 7.83 31.77 -1.72
CA VAL A 32 8.21 30.43 -1.20
C VAL A 32 9.59 30.48 -0.55
N SER A 33 10.59 31.10 -1.21
CA SER A 33 11.94 31.23 -0.66
C SER A 33 11.95 31.95 0.70
N LYS A 34 11.14 33.01 0.84
CA LYS A 34 10.99 33.75 2.11
C LYS A 34 10.35 32.87 3.19
N LEU A 35 9.31 32.10 2.85
CA LEU A 35 8.63 31.18 3.77
C LEU A 35 9.58 30.07 4.25
N LEU A 36 10.33 29.44 3.33
CA LEU A 36 11.32 28.40 3.66
C LEU A 36 12.42 28.92 4.57
N LYS A 37 12.93 30.13 4.29
CA LYS A 37 13.92 30.79 5.15
C LYS A 37 13.37 31.04 6.55
N GLY A 38 12.16 31.62 6.66
CA GLY A 38 11.52 31.89 7.95
C GLY A 38 11.18 30.60 8.72
N PHE A 39 10.90 29.51 8.02
CA PHE A 39 10.73 28.20 8.68
C PHE A 39 12.02 27.69 9.27
N GLY A 40 13.14 27.75 8.56
CA GLY A 40 14.45 27.39 9.06
C GLY A 40 14.88 28.25 10.27
N GLU A 41 14.62 29.55 10.23
CA GLU A 41 14.84 30.45 11.35
C GLU A 41 14.01 30.06 12.59
N SER A 42 12.77 29.65 12.38
CA SER A 42 11.87 29.17 13.46
C SER A 42 12.31 27.83 14.04
N CYS A 43 12.94 26.96 13.22
CA CYS A 43 13.47 25.67 13.68
C CYS A 43 14.82 25.82 14.43
N GLY A 44 15.55 26.93 14.24
CA GLY A 44 16.83 27.16 14.85
C GLY A 44 18.03 26.44 14.21
N PHE A 45 17.82 25.78 13.07
CA PHE A 45 18.84 25.06 12.30
C PHE A 45 18.61 25.17 10.79
N LYS A 46 19.64 24.82 10.00
CA LYS A 46 19.56 24.86 8.55
C LYS A 46 18.76 23.67 8.03
N LEU A 47 17.65 23.93 7.37
CA LEU A 47 16.84 22.90 6.71
C LEU A 47 17.35 22.56 5.30
N PHE A 48 18.06 23.48 4.67
CA PHE A 48 18.52 23.32 3.29
C PHE A 48 19.96 23.77 3.11
N MET A 49 20.67 23.12 2.20
CA MET A 49 21.98 23.49 1.72
C MET A 49 21.97 23.69 0.20
N ARG A 50 22.93 24.43 -0.33
CA ARG A 50 23.12 24.54 -1.79
C ARG A 50 24.13 23.50 -2.26
N SER A 51 23.74 22.68 -3.21
CA SER A 51 24.60 21.72 -3.90
C SER A 51 24.40 21.89 -5.40
N ASN A 52 25.47 22.16 -6.15
CA ASN A 52 25.42 22.38 -7.61
C ASN A 52 24.35 23.40 -8.04
N GLY A 53 24.21 24.51 -7.32
CA GLY A 53 23.24 25.57 -7.58
C GLY A 53 21.80 25.25 -7.17
N ARG A 54 21.51 24.02 -6.71
CA ARG A 54 20.18 23.58 -6.27
C ARG A 54 20.08 23.59 -4.75
N LEU A 55 18.87 23.82 -4.26
CA LEU A 55 18.54 23.70 -2.85
C LEU A 55 18.28 22.21 -2.53
N VAL A 56 19.01 21.66 -1.57
CA VAL A 56 18.91 20.25 -1.18
C VAL A 56 18.57 20.15 0.31
N PRO A 57 17.60 19.29 0.72
CA PRO A 57 17.25 19.09 2.12
C PRO A 57 18.42 18.50 2.93
N THR A 58 18.61 18.99 4.15
CA THR A 58 19.51 18.42 5.15
C THR A 58 18.89 17.15 5.78
N LEU A 59 19.65 16.43 6.60
CA LEU A 59 19.12 15.30 7.38
C LEU A 59 18.03 15.79 8.35
N GLU A 60 18.27 16.94 8.99
CA GLU A 60 17.33 17.58 9.90
C GLU A 60 16.01 17.95 9.21
N ALA A 61 16.09 18.45 7.96
CA ALA A 61 14.89 18.72 7.17
C ALA A 61 14.05 17.44 6.93
N ARG A 62 14.70 16.31 6.66
CA ARG A 62 13.99 15.03 6.47
C ARG A 62 13.30 14.54 7.75
N LEU A 63 13.92 14.73 8.90
CA LEU A 63 13.30 14.42 10.19
C LEU A 63 12.07 15.29 10.45
N VAL A 64 12.19 16.60 10.20
CA VAL A 64 11.06 17.55 10.34
C VAL A 64 9.96 17.25 9.34
N ALA A 65 10.28 16.81 8.12
CA ALA A 65 9.30 16.48 7.10
C ALA A 65 8.30 15.40 7.55
N ALA A 66 8.76 14.39 8.26
CA ALA A 66 7.88 13.34 8.79
C ALA A 66 6.82 13.89 9.76
N GLU A 67 7.17 14.88 10.59
CA GLU A 67 6.21 15.51 11.50
C GLU A 67 5.30 16.52 10.77
N VAL A 68 5.84 17.22 9.77
CA VAL A 68 5.05 18.14 8.93
C VAL A 68 4.00 17.37 8.12
N GLU A 69 4.32 16.20 7.58
CA GLU A 69 3.35 15.34 6.90
C GLU A 69 2.16 14.99 7.81
N LYS A 70 2.42 14.65 9.08
CA LYS A 70 1.35 14.36 10.05
C LYS A 70 0.44 15.56 10.29
N LEU A 71 1.00 16.75 10.35
CA LEU A 71 0.25 17.99 10.56
C LEU A 71 -0.60 18.36 9.34
N ILE A 72 -0.04 18.28 8.13
CA ILE A 72 -0.79 18.53 6.88
C ILE A 72 -1.95 17.55 6.76
N ALA A 73 -1.71 16.27 7.03
CA ALA A 73 -2.76 15.27 7.08
C ALA A 73 -3.88 15.60 8.09
N GLY A 74 -3.50 16.19 9.23
CA GLY A 74 -4.45 16.70 10.22
C GLY A 74 -5.34 17.81 9.70
N THR A 75 -4.80 18.77 8.94
CA THR A 75 -5.58 19.87 8.32
C THR A 75 -6.53 19.35 7.27
N GLU A 76 -6.09 18.48 6.36
CA GLU A 76 -6.96 17.82 5.38
C GLU A 76 -8.09 17.02 6.04
N ARG A 77 -7.82 16.44 7.21
CA ARG A 77 -8.84 15.76 7.97
C ARG A 77 -9.90 16.72 8.51
N ILE A 78 -9.49 17.89 9.06
CA ILE A 78 -10.45 18.91 9.52
C ILE A 78 -11.35 19.34 8.36
N GLU A 79 -10.80 19.57 7.18
CA GLU A 79 -11.55 19.92 5.97
C GLU A 79 -12.55 18.83 5.59
N ARG A 80 -12.14 17.54 5.62
CA ARG A 80 -13.04 16.41 5.36
C ARG A 80 -14.19 16.33 6.37
N VAL A 81 -13.89 16.47 7.66
CA VAL A 81 -14.94 16.46 8.72
C VAL A 81 -15.89 17.63 8.56
N ALA A 82 -15.37 18.84 8.28
CA ALA A 82 -16.18 20.01 8.04
C ALA A 82 -17.07 19.86 6.79
N ALA A 83 -16.54 19.28 5.72
CA ALA A 83 -17.30 18.95 4.53
C ALA A 83 -18.39 17.92 4.79
N ALA A 84 -18.08 16.83 5.50
CA ALA A 84 -19.05 15.80 5.88
C ALA A 84 -20.20 16.37 6.75
N VAL A 85 -19.89 17.23 7.70
CA VAL A 85 -20.90 17.91 8.54
C VAL A 85 -21.75 18.87 7.70
N ARG A 86 -21.13 19.68 6.82
CA ARG A 86 -21.84 20.64 5.97
C ARG A 86 -22.78 19.98 4.97
N ASN A 87 -22.31 18.88 4.35
CA ASN A 87 -23.04 18.22 3.27
C ASN A 87 -24.02 17.15 3.79
N ARG A 88 -24.13 16.93 5.11
CA ARG A 88 -24.83 15.78 5.71
C ARG A 88 -24.41 14.43 5.11
N GLU A 89 -23.20 14.36 4.59
CA GLU A 89 -22.63 13.14 3.99
C GLU A 89 -22.18 12.19 5.11
N TRP A 90 -23.10 11.37 5.61
CA TRP A 90 -22.86 10.34 6.64
C TRP A 90 -22.06 9.13 6.10
N GLY A 91 -21.60 9.17 4.87
CA GLY A 91 -21.09 8.02 4.15
C GLY A 91 -19.73 8.21 3.45
N GLN A 92 -18.74 8.86 4.07
CA GLN A 92 -17.38 8.80 3.49
C GLN A 92 -16.54 7.79 4.26
N VAL A 93 -15.92 6.83 3.52
CA VAL A 93 -14.99 5.84 4.07
C VAL A 93 -13.71 5.82 3.23
N THR A 94 -12.58 5.85 3.91
CA THR A 94 -11.26 5.76 3.25
C THR A 94 -10.59 4.45 3.67
N ILE A 95 -10.21 3.64 2.68
CA ILE A 95 -9.47 2.38 2.86
C ILE A 95 -8.06 2.54 2.33
N ALA A 96 -7.06 2.09 3.08
CA ALA A 96 -5.74 1.80 2.54
C ALA A 96 -5.51 0.28 2.52
N ALA A 97 -5.11 -0.25 1.38
CA ALA A 97 -4.89 -1.68 1.21
C ALA A 97 -3.62 -1.96 0.41
N LEU A 98 -3.09 -3.16 0.58
CA LEU A 98 -2.00 -3.68 -0.24
C LEU A 98 -2.32 -3.58 -1.74
N PRO A 99 -1.33 -3.33 -2.60
CA PRO A 99 -1.54 -3.30 -4.05
C PRO A 99 -2.24 -4.55 -4.58
N ALA A 100 -1.87 -5.73 -4.08
CA ALA A 100 -2.47 -7.01 -4.45
C ALA A 100 -3.98 -7.10 -4.15
N LEU A 101 -4.45 -6.45 -3.08
CA LEU A 101 -5.88 -6.37 -2.75
C LEU A 101 -6.56 -5.20 -3.45
N ALA A 102 -5.91 -4.03 -3.45
CA ALA A 102 -6.50 -2.78 -3.93
C ALA A 102 -6.75 -2.77 -5.44
N SER A 103 -5.91 -3.47 -6.23
CA SER A 103 -5.93 -3.37 -7.69
C SER A 103 -7.16 -4.04 -8.34
N ARG A 104 -7.56 -5.20 -7.84
CA ARG A 104 -8.63 -6.01 -8.44
C ARG A 104 -9.57 -6.65 -7.44
N TYR A 105 -9.03 -7.28 -6.39
CA TYR A 105 -9.83 -8.05 -5.46
C TYR A 105 -10.88 -7.18 -4.75
N LEU A 106 -10.46 -6.11 -4.07
CA LEU A 106 -11.39 -5.22 -3.36
C LEU A 106 -12.38 -4.52 -4.29
N PRO A 107 -12.00 -3.94 -5.43
CA PRO A 107 -12.98 -3.39 -6.37
C PRO A 107 -14.07 -4.40 -6.75
N ARG A 108 -13.69 -5.63 -7.09
CA ARG A 108 -14.64 -6.69 -7.42
C ARG A 108 -15.51 -7.09 -6.23
N ALA A 109 -14.88 -7.32 -5.08
CA ALA A 109 -15.58 -7.74 -3.87
C ALA A 109 -16.55 -6.68 -3.36
N LEU A 110 -16.17 -5.38 -3.42
CA LEU A 110 -16.97 -4.28 -2.89
C LEU A 110 -18.06 -3.78 -3.85
N SER A 111 -17.98 -4.12 -5.14
CA SER A 111 -18.94 -3.64 -6.15
C SER A 111 -20.42 -3.89 -5.80
N PRO A 112 -20.84 -5.08 -5.29
CA PRO A 112 -22.22 -5.30 -4.89
C PRO A 112 -22.66 -4.37 -3.75
N PHE A 113 -21.82 -4.22 -2.73
CA PHE A 113 -22.10 -3.35 -1.60
C PHE A 113 -22.25 -1.87 -2.02
N LEU A 114 -21.33 -1.39 -2.87
CA LEU A 114 -21.36 -0.02 -3.36
C LEU A 114 -22.56 0.27 -4.29
N ALA A 115 -23.03 -0.74 -5.02
CA ALA A 115 -24.22 -0.60 -5.86
C ALA A 115 -25.50 -0.35 -5.03
N GLU A 116 -25.56 -0.89 -3.81
CA GLU A 116 -26.66 -0.69 -2.87
C GLU A 116 -26.52 0.61 -2.06
N GLN A 117 -25.30 1.08 -1.84
CA GLN A 117 -24.98 2.25 -0.99
C GLN A 117 -24.61 3.48 -1.84
N ARG A 118 -25.57 4.01 -2.60
CA ARG A 118 -25.33 5.10 -3.60
C ARG A 118 -24.78 6.39 -3.00
N ASP A 119 -25.06 6.67 -1.74
CA ASP A 119 -24.61 7.88 -1.04
C ASP A 119 -23.23 7.69 -0.35
N LEU A 120 -22.65 6.47 -0.41
CA LEU A 120 -21.34 6.20 0.15
C LEU A 120 -20.24 6.65 -0.80
N ARG A 121 -19.36 7.53 -0.31
CA ARG A 121 -18.10 7.87 -0.99
C ARG A 121 -16.98 7.00 -0.47
N LEU A 122 -16.45 6.14 -1.31
CA LEU A 122 -15.30 5.30 -1.01
C LEU A 122 -14.04 5.87 -1.64
N THR A 123 -13.00 6.04 -0.82
CA THR A 123 -11.63 6.28 -1.30
C THR A 123 -10.80 5.03 -1.02
N LEU A 124 -10.26 4.42 -2.07
CA LEU A 124 -9.36 3.27 -1.96
C LEU A 124 -7.94 3.68 -2.33
N GLN A 125 -7.02 3.55 -1.37
CA GLN A 125 -5.60 3.86 -1.55
C GLN A 125 -4.80 2.56 -1.59
N SER A 126 -3.90 2.44 -2.58
CA SER A 126 -2.93 1.35 -2.65
C SER A 126 -1.64 1.77 -1.95
N ARG A 127 -1.23 1.04 -0.90
CA ARG A 127 -0.04 1.34 -0.08
C ARG A 127 0.63 0.06 0.41
N ALA A 128 1.94 0.13 0.68
CA ALA A 128 2.67 -0.95 1.36
C ALA A 128 2.25 -1.04 2.84
N SER A 129 2.38 -2.25 3.43
CA SER A 129 1.93 -2.54 4.80
C SER A 129 2.42 -1.57 5.87
N PRO A 130 3.70 -1.15 5.93
CA PRO A 130 4.14 -0.17 6.91
C PRO A 130 3.41 1.17 6.78
N ARG A 131 3.21 1.65 5.54
CA ARG A 131 2.53 2.91 5.29
C ARG A 131 1.04 2.84 5.65
N ILE A 132 0.39 1.69 5.47
CA ILE A 132 -1.01 1.48 5.87
C ILE A 132 -1.17 1.71 7.38
N ALA A 133 -0.28 1.14 8.20
CA ALA A 133 -0.31 1.30 9.65
C ALA A 133 -0.12 2.78 10.06
N GLU A 134 0.84 3.49 9.44
CA GLU A 134 1.04 4.91 9.67
C GLU A 134 -0.22 5.75 9.36
N LEU A 135 -0.89 5.46 8.25
CA LEU A 135 -2.12 6.14 7.86
C LEU A 135 -3.26 5.88 8.84
N VAL A 136 -3.37 4.68 9.41
CA VAL A 136 -4.35 4.35 10.45
C VAL A 136 -4.04 5.10 11.74
N ILE A 137 -2.78 5.12 12.19
CA ILE A 137 -2.34 5.88 13.37
C ILE A 137 -2.66 7.38 13.20
N ALA A 138 -2.29 7.94 12.06
CA ALA A 138 -2.57 9.33 11.72
C ALA A 138 -4.07 9.61 11.47
N GLN A 139 -4.92 8.58 11.52
CA GLN A 139 -6.36 8.65 11.22
C GLN A 139 -6.67 9.25 9.84
N GLN A 140 -5.78 9.06 8.88
CA GLN A 140 -5.95 9.47 7.48
C GLN A 140 -6.81 8.49 6.70
N VAL A 141 -6.91 7.25 7.18
CA VAL A 141 -7.80 6.21 6.66
C VAL A 141 -8.62 5.63 7.80
N ASP A 142 -9.81 5.13 7.48
CA ASP A 142 -10.71 4.49 8.43
C ASP A 142 -10.37 3.01 8.59
N ILE A 143 -9.95 2.36 7.51
CA ILE A 143 -9.70 0.93 7.42
C ILE A 143 -8.34 0.71 6.73
N GLY A 144 -7.49 -0.11 7.34
CA GLY A 144 -6.24 -0.61 6.76
C GLY A 144 -6.34 -2.11 6.49
N LEU A 145 -5.83 -2.58 5.34
CA LEU A 145 -5.69 -4.01 5.03
C LEU A 145 -4.22 -4.32 4.74
N SER A 146 -3.56 -4.99 5.66
CA SER A 146 -2.11 -5.27 5.70
C SER A 146 -1.84 -6.78 5.71
N ILE A 147 -0.64 -7.20 5.29
CA ILE A 147 -0.13 -8.58 5.53
C ILE A 147 0.85 -8.64 6.71
N LEU A 148 1.14 -7.52 7.35
CA LEU A 148 1.94 -7.51 8.57
C LEU A 148 1.04 -7.25 9.76
N PRO A 149 1.23 -7.99 10.87
CA PRO A 149 0.68 -7.61 12.16
C PRO A 149 1.27 -6.26 12.58
N PHE A 150 0.48 -5.48 13.30
CA PHE A 150 0.93 -4.19 13.79
C PHE A 150 0.56 -4.05 15.26
N ASP A 151 1.57 -3.94 16.11
CA ASP A 151 1.42 -3.76 17.55
C ASP A 151 1.68 -2.29 17.91
N HIS A 152 0.60 -1.54 18.14
CA HIS A 152 0.66 -0.14 18.53
C HIS A 152 -0.60 0.22 19.35
N PRO A 153 -0.48 0.99 20.45
CA PRO A 153 -1.61 1.33 21.32
C PRO A 153 -2.76 2.05 20.61
N ASP A 154 -2.47 2.74 19.52
CA ASP A 154 -3.44 3.50 18.74
C ASP A 154 -4.08 2.72 17.59
N VAL A 155 -3.75 1.43 17.44
CA VAL A 155 -4.25 0.57 16.35
C VAL A 155 -4.86 -0.70 16.92
N THR A 156 -6.07 -0.99 16.50
CA THR A 156 -6.66 -2.32 16.66
C THR A 156 -6.33 -3.12 15.42
N ALA A 157 -5.58 -4.20 15.58
CA ALA A 157 -5.19 -5.11 14.51
C ALA A 157 -5.84 -6.48 14.71
N GLU A 158 -6.51 -6.99 13.69
CA GLU A 158 -7.20 -8.27 13.70
C GLU A 158 -6.81 -9.09 12.47
N ALA A 159 -6.40 -10.34 12.67
CA ALA A 159 -6.19 -11.29 11.59
C ALA A 159 -7.55 -11.74 11.03
N VAL A 160 -7.88 -11.36 9.81
CA VAL A 160 -9.20 -11.61 9.21
C VAL A 160 -9.22 -12.92 8.43
N VAL A 161 -8.16 -13.20 7.69
CA VAL A 161 -8.05 -14.40 6.88
C VAL A 161 -6.60 -14.85 6.73
N ARG A 162 -6.38 -16.16 6.78
CA ARG A 162 -5.10 -16.80 6.44
C ARG A 162 -5.16 -17.35 5.03
N PHE A 163 -4.11 -17.15 4.25
CA PHE A 163 -3.99 -17.69 2.91
C PHE A 163 -2.60 -18.28 2.67
N ASP A 164 -2.52 -19.25 1.76
CA ASP A 164 -1.25 -19.82 1.32
C ASP A 164 -0.82 -19.15 0.00
N LEU A 165 0.46 -18.80 -0.11
CA LEU A 165 1.04 -18.36 -1.37
C LEU A 165 0.98 -19.51 -2.40
N MET A 166 0.77 -19.16 -3.65
CA MET A 166 0.68 -20.10 -4.76
C MET A 166 1.78 -19.87 -5.78
N CYS A 167 2.17 -20.93 -6.47
CA CYS A 167 3.03 -20.85 -7.65
C CYS A 167 2.20 -20.51 -8.87
N PHE A 168 2.55 -19.43 -9.56
CA PHE A 168 1.95 -18.94 -10.79
C PHE A 168 2.82 -19.34 -11.98
N LEU A 169 2.22 -19.99 -12.96
CA LEU A 169 2.87 -20.63 -14.10
C LEU A 169 2.18 -20.23 -15.41
N PRO A 170 2.90 -20.10 -16.51
CA PRO A 170 2.27 -20.13 -17.83
C PRO A 170 1.42 -21.40 -17.97
N ALA A 171 0.25 -21.32 -18.60
CA ALA A 171 -0.67 -22.47 -18.70
C ALA A 171 -0.04 -23.69 -19.35
N ARG A 172 0.90 -23.49 -20.29
CA ARG A 172 1.61 -24.58 -21.01
C ARG A 172 2.94 -24.97 -20.36
N HIS A 173 3.23 -24.47 -19.15
CA HIS A 173 4.47 -24.80 -18.46
C HIS A 173 4.49 -26.29 -18.04
N PRO A 174 5.64 -27.00 -18.10
CA PRO A 174 5.71 -28.41 -17.69
C PRO A 174 5.20 -28.66 -16.26
N LEU A 175 5.45 -27.73 -15.33
CA LEU A 175 4.99 -27.81 -13.95
C LEU A 175 3.48 -27.57 -13.80
N ALA A 176 2.79 -27.04 -14.83
CA ALA A 176 1.35 -26.78 -14.77
C ALA A 176 0.52 -28.08 -14.67
N GLY A 177 1.07 -29.21 -15.07
CA GLY A 177 0.44 -30.53 -14.93
C GLY A 177 0.54 -31.14 -13.52
N LYS A 178 1.36 -30.59 -12.63
CA LYS A 178 1.50 -31.09 -11.25
C LYS A 178 0.31 -30.67 -10.38
N ALA A 179 -0.05 -31.49 -9.41
CA ALA A 179 -1.04 -31.11 -8.40
C ALA A 179 -0.50 -30.04 -7.43
N THR A 180 0.80 -30.08 -7.11
CA THR A 180 1.51 -29.12 -6.27
C THR A 180 2.89 -28.85 -6.86
N VAL A 181 3.50 -27.71 -6.56
CA VAL A 181 4.84 -27.34 -6.99
C VAL A 181 5.72 -27.10 -5.77
N GLY A 182 6.82 -27.84 -5.67
CA GLY A 182 7.83 -27.63 -4.65
C GLY A 182 8.78 -26.49 -5.04
N VAL A 183 9.38 -25.82 -4.06
CA VAL A 183 10.43 -24.82 -4.34
C VAL A 183 11.63 -25.44 -5.06
N GLU A 184 11.86 -26.74 -4.87
CA GLU A 184 12.90 -27.50 -5.55
C GLU A 184 12.66 -27.62 -7.07
N ASP A 185 11.39 -27.67 -7.47
CA ASP A 185 11.00 -27.68 -8.88
C ASP A 185 11.34 -26.38 -9.60
N LEU A 186 11.47 -25.28 -8.83
CA LEU A 186 11.72 -23.94 -9.36
C LEU A 186 13.21 -23.59 -9.48
N ARG A 187 14.12 -24.53 -9.16
CA ARG A 187 15.58 -24.30 -9.13
C ARG A 187 16.16 -23.71 -10.40
N ASN A 188 15.69 -24.14 -11.55
CA ASN A 188 16.21 -23.72 -12.85
C ASN A 188 15.25 -22.82 -13.63
N GLU A 189 14.13 -22.48 -13.02
CA GLU A 189 13.12 -21.66 -13.68
C GLU A 189 13.50 -20.18 -13.65
N SER A 190 13.12 -19.47 -14.70
CA SER A 190 13.19 -18.00 -14.70
C SER A 190 12.18 -17.47 -13.72
N PHE A 191 12.65 -16.86 -12.62
CA PHE A 191 11.80 -16.38 -11.55
C PHE A 191 11.51 -14.88 -11.68
N ILE A 192 10.24 -14.51 -11.59
CA ILE A 192 9.75 -13.14 -11.53
C ILE A 192 9.49 -12.81 -10.07
N SER A 193 10.35 -11.98 -9.49
CA SER A 193 10.33 -11.59 -8.09
C SER A 193 9.55 -10.29 -7.88
N LEU A 194 9.03 -10.11 -6.69
CA LEU A 194 8.61 -8.80 -6.22
C LEU A 194 9.82 -8.01 -5.70
N GLU A 195 9.70 -6.69 -5.65
CA GLU A 195 10.73 -5.80 -5.10
C GLU A 195 10.96 -6.04 -3.60
N ARG A 196 12.12 -5.61 -3.10
CA ARG A 196 12.56 -5.84 -1.72
C ARG A 196 11.62 -5.27 -0.66
N ASP A 197 10.85 -4.25 -1.02
CA ASP A 197 9.88 -3.61 -0.12
C ASP A 197 8.57 -4.40 0.01
N ASP A 198 8.39 -5.46 -0.79
CA ASP A 198 7.24 -6.36 -0.64
C ASP A 198 7.46 -7.32 0.53
N CYS A 199 6.58 -7.22 1.52
CA CYS A 199 6.68 -8.00 2.75
C CYS A 199 6.53 -9.51 2.55
N SER A 200 5.94 -9.98 1.43
CA SER A 200 5.83 -11.41 1.12
C SER A 200 7.17 -12.01 0.68
N LEU A 201 8.09 -11.18 0.14
CA LEU A 201 9.37 -11.62 -0.36
C LEU A 201 10.21 -12.34 0.71
N MET A 202 10.27 -11.81 1.92
CA MET A 202 11.00 -12.43 3.02
C MET A 202 10.49 -13.86 3.32
N THR A 203 9.18 -14.05 3.28
CA THR A 203 8.54 -15.34 3.52
C THR A 203 8.85 -16.32 2.39
N ILE A 204 8.84 -15.85 1.15
CA ILE A 204 9.22 -16.62 -0.04
C ILE A 204 10.70 -17.00 0.04
N ASP A 205 11.58 -16.05 0.31
CA ASP A 205 13.03 -16.29 0.40
C ASP A 205 13.38 -17.32 1.46
N ARG A 206 12.71 -17.24 2.62
CA ARG A 206 12.87 -18.23 3.69
C ARG A 206 12.48 -19.64 3.22
N ALA A 207 11.39 -19.79 2.45
CA ALA A 207 10.99 -21.09 1.93
C ALA A 207 12.05 -21.70 1.00
N PHE A 208 12.69 -20.89 0.14
CA PHE A 208 13.79 -21.33 -0.72
C PHE A 208 15.04 -21.66 0.08
N GLN A 209 15.45 -20.82 1.02
CA GLN A 209 16.62 -21.01 1.89
C GLN A 209 16.53 -22.30 2.69
N MET A 210 15.37 -22.61 3.29
CA MET A 210 15.15 -23.83 4.07
C MET A 210 15.34 -25.11 3.25
N ARG A 211 15.22 -25.05 1.93
CA ARG A 211 15.39 -26.16 0.99
C ARG A 211 16.71 -26.11 0.21
N GLY A 212 17.57 -25.15 0.51
CA GLY A 212 18.86 -24.98 -0.17
C GLY A 212 18.72 -24.71 -1.68
N VAL A 213 17.65 -24.05 -2.08
CA VAL A 213 17.37 -23.69 -3.47
C VAL A 213 17.67 -22.22 -3.69
N GLN A 214 18.44 -21.91 -4.73
CA GLN A 214 18.65 -20.54 -5.16
C GLN A 214 17.66 -20.18 -6.26
N LYS A 215 16.98 -19.05 -6.11
CA LYS A 215 16.12 -18.48 -7.14
C LYS A 215 16.97 -17.86 -8.25
N ARG A 216 16.60 -18.12 -9.49
CA ARG A 216 17.15 -17.39 -10.63
C ARG A 216 16.25 -16.18 -10.93
N ASN A 217 16.40 -15.11 -10.15
CA ASN A 217 15.66 -13.87 -10.39
C ASN A 217 16.06 -13.27 -11.73
N GLN A 218 15.16 -13.31 -12.69
CA GLN A 218 15.36 -12.73 -14.02
C GLN A 218 14.75 -11.33 -14.11
N ILE A 219 13.62 -11.13 -13.43
CA ILE A 219 12.85 -9.89 -13.45
C ILE A 219 12.43 -9.58 -12.02
N GLU A 220 12.47 -8.31 -11.67
CA GLU A 220 11.95 -7.76 -10.40
C GLU A 220 10.90 -6.70 -10.72
N VAL A 221 9.73 -6.79 -10.07
CA VAL A 221 8.58 -5.92 -10.34
C VAL A 221 7.94 -5.42 -9.04
N PRO A 222 7.37 -4.20 -9.05
CA PRO A 222 6.80 -3.61 -7.84
C PRO A 222 5.43 -4.19 -7.44
N MET A 223 4.72 -4.85 -8.36
CA MET A 223 3.34 -5.30 -8.13
C MET A 223 3.11 -6.73 -8.58
N SER A 224 2.34 -7.47 -7.78
CA SER A 224 1.94 -8.86 -8.09
C SER A 224 1.20 -8.98 -9.43
N GLU A 225 0.37 -8.01 -9.80
CA GLU A 225 -0.34 -8.01 -11.10
C GLU A 225 0.64 -7.87 -12.28
N THR A 226 1.71 -7.10 -12.12
CA THR A 226 2.78 -7.03 -13.15
C THR A 226 3.50 -8.37 -13.27
N ALA A 227 3.77 -9.05 -12.14
CA ALA A 227 4.34 -10.39 -12.16
C ALA A 227 3.40 -11.38 -12.89
N CYS A 228 2.09 -11.36 -12.62
CA CYS A 228 1.10 -12.17 -13.32
C CYS A 228 1.14 -11.94 -14.84
N SER A 229 1.28 -10.68 -15.27
CA SER A 229 1.36 -10.34 -16.69
C SER A 229 2.58 -10.98 -17.36
N PHE A 230 3.76 -10.92 -16.74
CA PHE A 230 4.96 -11.58 -17.27
C PHE A 230 4.82 -13.10 -17.30
N VAL A 231 4.23 -13.70 -16.25
CA VAL A 231 3.96 -15.15 -16.22
C VAL A 231 3.01 -15.55 -17.34
N ALA A 232 1.89 -14.84 -17.51
CA ALA A 232 0.91 -15.12 -18.57
C ALA A 232 1.51 -15.03 -19.97
N ASN A 233 2.53 -14.19 -20.16
CA ASN A 233 3.28 -14.06 -21.42
C ASN A 233 4.43 -15.07 -21.55
N GLY A 234 4.55 -16.04 -20.64
CA GLY A 234 5.52 -17.14 -20.77
C GLY A 234 6.96 -16.80 -20.40
N ILE A 235 7.21 -15.68 -19.74
CA ILE A 235 8.58 -15.21 -19.43
C ILE A 235 9.20 -15.97 -18.27
N GLY A 236 8.38 -16.49 -17.35
CA GLY A 236 8.87 -17.23 -16.19
C GLY A 236 7.75 -17.61 -15.23
N VAL A 237 8.12 -17.88 -13.99
CA VAL A 237 7.24 -18.31 -12.92
C VAL A 237 7.31 -17.30 -11.76
N SER A 238 6.26 -17.25 -10.91
CA SER A 238 6.25 -16.39 -9.73
C SER A 238 5.55 -17.09 -8.56
N ILE A 239 5.80 -16.60 -7.34
CA ILE A 239 5.06 -17.01 -6.14
C ILE A 239 4.32 -15.77 -5.63
N LEU A 240 3.00 -15.84 -5.60
CA LEU A 240 2.13 -14.70 -5.35
C LEU A 240 0.94 -15.09 -4.47
N PRO A 241 0.24 -14.10 -3.86
CA PRO A 241 -1.03 -14.33 -3.16
C PRO A 241 -2.09 -14.91 -4.12
N PRO A 242 -2.99 -15.77 -3.62
CA PRO A 242 -3.96 -16.49 -4.46
C PRO A 242 -5.07 -15.59 -5.05
N PHE A 243 -5.25 -14.37 -4.51
CA PHE A 243 -6.26 -13.41 -4.96
C PHE A 243 -5.80 -12.48 -6.10
N VAL A 244 -4.56 -12.61 -6.57
CA VAL A 244 -4.08 -11.91 -7.76
C VAL A 244 -4.25 -12.77 -9.01
N GLY A 245 -4.24 -12.16 -10.17
CA GLY A 245 -4.31 -12.86 -11.46
C GLY A 245 -5.63 -13.63 -11.66
N MET A 246 -6.72 -13.29 -10.95
CA MET A 246 -7.98 -14.02 -11.02
C MET A 246 -8.71 -13.87 -12.35
N ASP A 247 -8.44 -12.80 -13.08
CA ASP A 247 -9.11 -12.48 -14.35
C ASP A 247 -8.35 -13.01 -15.57
N TYR A 248 -7.20 -13.65 -15.38
CA TYR A 248 -6.49 -14.27 -16.50
C TYR A 248 -7.18 -15.56 -16.93
N PRO A 249 -7.36 -15.75 -18.25
CA PRO A 249 -7.85 -17.01 -18.79
C PRO A 249 -6.98 -18.20 -18.39
N SER A 250 -7.59 -19.35 -18.17
CA SER A 250 -6.91 -20.57 -17.73
C SER A 250 -5.94 -21.15 -18.77
N ASP A 251 -6.04 -20.71 -20.02
CA ASP A 251 -5.13 -21.04 -21.13
C ASP A 251 -3.89 -20.12 -21.19
N GLN A 252 -3.85 -19.07 -20.37
CA GLN A 252 -2.68 -18.16 -20.24
C GLN A 252 -1.95 -18.35 -18.93
N LEU A 253 -2.67 -18.46 -17.82
CA LEU A 253 -2.13 -18.48 -16.46
C LEU A 253 -2.72 -19.64 -15.66
N THR A 254 -1.85 -20.39 -15.00
CA THR A 254 -2.27 -21.46 -14.08
C THR A 254 -1.66 -21.24 -12.70
N ARG A 255 -2.35 -21.69 -11.66
CA ARG A 255 -1.92 -21.59 -10.26
C ARG A 255 -1.83 -22.98 -9.66
N ARG A 256 -0.78 -23.23 -8.87
CA ARG A 256 -0.59 -24.49 -8.14
C ARG A 256 -0.22 -24.21 -6.69
N PRO A 257 -0.71 -24.99 -5.75
CA PRO A 257 -0.27 -24.92 -4.36
C PRO A 257 1.23 -25.07 -4.25
N LEU A 258 1.87 -24.19 -3.47
CA LEU A 258 3.30 -24.20 -3.20
C LEU A 258 3.64 -25.16 -2.05
N LEU A 259 4.76 -25.88 -2.18
CA LEU A 259 5.34 -26.66 -1.09
C LEU A 259 6.80 -26.21 -0.80
N PRO A 260 7.17 -26.03 0.48
CA PRO A 260 6.31 -26.14 1.67
C PRO A 260 5.21 -25.08 1.67
N LYS A 261 4.08 -25.37 2.31
CA LYS A 261 3.03 -24.37 2.50
C LYS A 261 3.60 -23.12 3.14
N THR A 262 3.35 -22.01 2.50
CA THR A 262 3.87 -20.68 2.88
C THR A 262 2.68 -19.79 3.12
N SER A 263 2.27 -19.72 4.39
CA SER A 263 1.04 -19.01 4.79
C SER A 263 1.32 -17.60 5.23
N MET A 264 0.37 -16.71 4.96
CA MET A 264 0.33 -15.32 5.42
C MET A 264 -1.08 -14.97 5.90
N ASP A 265 -1.19 -13.93 6.73
CA ASP A 265 -2.47 -13.44 7.21
C ASP A 265 -2.77 -12.07 6.61
N ILE A 266 -4.04 -11.79 6.30
CA ILE A 266 -4.53 -10.43 6.06
C ILE A 266 -4.98 -9.87 7.40
N TRP A 267 -4.43 -8.73 7.76
CA TRP A 267 -4.75 -7.98 8.96
C TRP A 267 -5.64 -6.79 8.63
N LEU A 268 -6.74 -6.66 9.33
CA LEU A 268 -7.59 -5.48 9.33
C LEU A 268 -7.12 -4.56 10.45
N LEU A 269 -6.77 -3.33 10.09
CA LEU A 269 -6.26 -2.30 10.99
C LEU A 269 -7.29 -1.18 11.09
N THR A 270 -7.62 -0.76 12.30
CA THR A 270 -8.47 0.39 12.58
C THR A 270 -7.89 1.22 13.73
N SER A 271 -8.25 2.49 13.83
CA SER A 271 -7.80 3.33 14.94
C SER A 271 -8.51 2.95 16.23
N SER A 272 -7.76 2.71 17.32
CA SER A 272 -8.33 2.52 18.66
C SER A 272 -8.77 3.85 19.30
N ARG A 273 -8.32 4.99 18.78
CA ARG A 273 -8.62 6.33 19.31
C ARG A 273 -9.98 6.87 18.88
N ARG A 274 -10.58 6.28 17.85
CA ARG A 274 -11.83 6.77 17.28
C ARG A 274 -12.71 5.58 16.86
N PRO A 275 -13.98 5.56 17.29
CA PRO A 275 -14.92 4.58 16.75
C PRO A 275 -15.14 4.80 15.26
N LEU A 276 -15.31 3.71 14.53
CA LEU A 276 -15.68 3.75 13.12
C LEU A 276 -17.08 4.36 12.95
N SER A 277 -17.28 5.09 11.85
CA SER A 277 -18.63 5.50 11.43
C SER A 277 -19.48 4.27 11.12
N LEU A 278 -20.81 4.41 11.15
CA LEU A 278 -21.72 3.32 10.83
C LEU A 278 -21.41 2.71 9.43
N ALA A 279 -21.16 3.57 8.46
CA ALA A 279 -20.79 3.14 7.11
C ALA A 279 -19.48 2.35 7.09
N ALA A 280 -18.47 2.79 7.85
CA ALA A 280 -17.20 2.07 7.94
C ALA A 280 -17.35 0.73 8.67
N GLN A 281 -18.20 0.64 9.69
CA GLN A 281 -18.51 -0.62 10.38
C GLN A 281 -19.18 -1.62 9.42
N GLN A 282 -20.19 -1.19 8.69
CA GLN A 282 -20.87 -2.04 7.69
C GLN A 282 -19.89 -2.53 6.61
N LEU A 283 -19.01 -1.63 6.17
CA LEU A 283 -18.01 -1.98 5.17
C LEU A 283 -16.97 -2.97 5.71
N VAL A 284 -16.55 -2.84 6.97
CA VAL A 284 -15.68 -3.82 7.64
C VAL A 284 -16.31 -5.20 7.66
N GLU A 285 -17.57 -5.32 8.06
CA GLU A 285 -18.27 -6.61 8.08
C GLU A 285 -18.39 -7.21 6.68
N PHE A 286 -18.66 -6.37 5.68
CA PHE A 286 -18.70 -6.83 4.29
C PHE A 286 -17.33 -7.31 3.79
N ILE A 287 -16.24 -6.58 4.09
CA ILE A 287 -14.88 -6.97 3.75
C ILE A 287 -14.51 -8.30 4.42
N ARG A 288 -14.85 -8.49 5.70
CA ARG A 288 -14.64 -9.76 6.41
C ARG A 288 -15.31 -10.92 5.70
N ALA A 289 -16.60 -10.77 5.40
CA ALA A 289 -17.38 -11.81 4.72
C ALA A 289 -16.76 -12.15 3.35
N ALA A 290 -16.37 -11.15 2.56
CA ALA A 290 -15.75 -11.35 1.26
C ALA A 290 -14.40 -12.08 1.35
N LEU A 291 -13.54 -11.71 2.31
CA LEU A 291 -12.24 -12.34 2.51
C LEU A 291 -12.37 -13.80 3.00
N VAL A 292 -13.32 -14.09 3.89
CA VAL A 292 -13.59 -15.47 4.36
C VAL A 292 -14.13 -16.35 3.22
N GLN A 293 -15.03 -15.83 2.38
CA GLN A 293 -15.53 -16.58 1.21
C GLN A 293 -14.39 -16.95 0.25
N PHE A 294 -13.40 -16.06 0.09
CA PHE A 294 -12.24 -16.35 -0.73
C PHE A 294 -11.43 -17.55 -0.21
N GLN A 295 -11.29 -17.73 1.09
CA GLN A 295 -10.55 -18.85 1.69
C GLN A 295 -11.20 -20.21 1.36
N ASN A 296 -12.52 -20.23 1.14
CA ASN A 296 -13.32 -21.43 0.89
C ASN A 296 -13.52 -21.72 -0.61
N SER A 297 -12.99 -20.91 -1.51
CA SER A 297 -13.09 -21.03 -2.99
C SER A 297 -11.76 -21.52 -3.59
#